data_e962a0473b23124638f6696414798df0
#
_entry.id   e962a0473b23124638f6696414798df0
#
_cell.length_a   1.000
_cell.length_b   1.000
_cell.length_c   1.000
_cell.angle_alpha   90.00
_cell.angle_beta   90.00
_cell.angle_gamma   90.00
#
_symmetry.space_group_name_H-M   'P 1'
#
loop_
_entity.id
_entity.type
_entity.pdbx_description
1 polymer ?
#
loop_
_entity_poly.entity_id
_entity_poly.type
_entity_poly.pdbx_seq_one_letter_code
_entity_poly.pdbx_strand_id
1 'polypeptide(L)'
;MKSIFVLGLVFLVNQFVSAQPANVHWNLEKGIALQGYDAVAYHTEKKAIRGKQTFSLSYGGALWYFASAANRELFRKSPASYEPSYGGWCA
;
A
#
# COMPACT_ATOMS: atom_id res chain seq x y z
N MET A 1 -23.84 -37.09 -2.02
CA MET A 1 -24.05 -36.49 -1.59
C MET A 1 -23.26 -35.93 -0.81
N LYS A 2 -23.28 -35.76 -0.17
CA LYS A 2 -22.62 -35.38 0.69
C LYS A 2 -21.28 -34.99 0.46
N SER A 3 -20.75 -35.58 -0.03
CA SER A 3 -19.44 -35.37 -0.14
C SER A 3 -19.10 -34.18 -0.79
N ILE A 4 -19.80 -33.80 -1.56
CA ILE A 4 -19.52 -32.75 -2.28
C ILE A 4 -19.09 -31.58 -1.64
N PHE A 5 -19.77 -31.15 -0.82
CA PHE A 5 -19.47 -29.96 -0.28
C PHE A 5 -18.13 -29.86 0.17
N VAL A 6 -17.64 -30.77 0.49
CA VAL A 6 -16.41 -30.72 0.94
C VAL A 6 -15.47 -30.04 0.16
N LEU A 7 -15.37 -30.34 -0.96
CA LEU A 7 -14.45 -29.79 -1.72
C LEU A 7 -14.53 -28.42 -1.82
N GLY A 8 -15.56 -27.98 -1.80
CA GLY A 8 -15.66 -26.64 -2.02
C GLY A 8 -14.84 -25.86 -1.17
N LEU A 9 -14.79 -26.11 -0.03
CA LEU A 9 -14.14 -25.32 0.82
C LEU A 9 -12.76 -25.25 0.61
N VAL A 10 -12.26 -26.09 0.19
CA VAL A 10 -10.94 -26.09 0.00
C VAL A 10 -10.43 -25.00 -0.76
N PHE A 11 -10.89 -24.84 -1.85
CA PHE A 11 -10.31 -23.95 -2.69
C PHE A 11 -10.30 -22.57 -2.27
N LEU A 12 -11.21 -22.22 -1.69
CA LEU A 12 -11.24 -20.89 -1.42
C LEU A 12 -10.15 -20.48 -0.60
N VAL A 13 -9.76 -21.19 0.18
CA VAL A 13 -8.77 -20.85 0.99
C VAL A 13 -7.57 -20.41 0.41
N ASN A 14 -7.15 -20.99 -0.49
CA ASN A 14 -5.97 -20.65 -1.02
C ASN A 14 -5.79 -19.46 -1.65
N GLN A 15 -6.65 -19.03 -2.29
CA GLN A 15 -6.45 -17.94 -3.02
C GLN A 15 -5.96 -16.82 -2.39
N PHE A 16 -6.37 -16.48 -1.38
CA PHE A 16 -5.98 -15.29 -0.89
C PHE A 16 -4.60 -15.20 -0.61
N VAL A 17 -4.07 -16.10 -0.35
CA VAL A 17 -2.79 -16.09 0.00
C VAL A 17 -1.94 -15.42 -0.90
N SER A 18 -2.17 -15.57 -2.07
CA SER A 18 -1.30 -15.10 -2.99
C SER A 18 -1.15 -13.67 -3.11
N ALA A 19 -1.90 -12.99 -2.56
CA ALA A 19 -1.85 -11.64 -2.77
C ALA A 19 -0.79 -10.81 -2.25
N GLN A 20 -0.07 -11.21 -1.44
CA GLN A 20 0.78 -10.34 -0.83
C GLN A 20 2.18 -10.11 -1.11
N PRO A 21 2.75 -10.68 -1.94
CA PRO A 21 4.15 -10.58 -2.14
C PRO A 21 4.73 -9.22 -2.32
N ALA A 22 4.07 -8.44 -2.96
CA ALA A 22 4.63 -7.22 -3.29
C ALA A 22 4.93 -6.31 -2.15
N ASN A 23 4.28 -6.46 -1.10
CA ASN A 23 4.46 -5.59 -0.05
C ASN A 23 5.71 -5.68 0.71
N VAL A 24 6.40 -6.69 0.57
CA VAL A 24 7.57 -6.88 1.32
C VAL A 24 8.60 -5.87 1.13
N HIS A 25 8.58 -5.18 0.04
CA HIS A 25 9.63 -4.24 -0.21
C HIS A 25 9.36 -2.84 0.32
N TRP A 26 8.23 -2.60 0.88
CA TRP A 26 7.94 -1.27 1.36
C TRP A 26 8.22 -1.14 2.85
N ASN A 27 8.59 0.05 3.28
CA ASN A 27 8.84 0.32 4.68
C ASN A 27 7.49 0.43 5.36
N LEU A 28 7.01 -0.64 5.95
CA LEU A 28 5.71 -0.69 6.57
C LEU A 28 5.80 -0.71 8.07
N GLU A 29 4.93 0.05 8.71
CA GLU A 29 4.81 -0.01 10.14
C GLU A 29 3.32 -0.14 10.40
N LYS A 30 2.86 -1.25 10.90
CA LYS A 30 1.44 -1.52 11.13
C LYS A 30 0.64 -1.42 9.84
N GLY A 31 1.25 -1.81 8.73
CA GLY A 31 0.55 -1.78 7.46
C GLY A 31 0.53 -0.42 6.78
N ILE A 32 1.19 0.57 7.37
CA ILE A 32 1.21 1.91 6.81
C ILE A 32 2.53 2.15 6.09
N ALA A 33 2.46 2.54 4.85
CA ALA A 33 3.66 2.74 4.05
C ALA A 33 4.38 4.01 4.48
N LEU A 34 5.69 3.98 4.47
CA LEU A 34 6.51 5.12 4.77
C LEU A 34 6.24 5.75 6.12
N GLN A 35 5.76 4.96 7.04
CA GLN A 35 5.47 5.40 8.39
C GLN A 35 4.52 6.61 8.39
N GLY A 36 3.69 6.70 7.37
CA GLY A 36 2.70 7.77 7.32
C GLY A 36 3.16 9.06 6.66
N TYR A 37 4.37 9.07 6.08
CA TYR A 37 4.83 10.26 5.38
C TYR A 37 4.29 10.25 3.94
N ASP A 38 4.12 11.43 3.39
CA ASP A 38 3.50 11.62 2.09
C ASP A 38 4.50 11.34 0.97
N ALA A 39 4.27 10.30 0.19
CA ALA A 39 5.17 9.92 -0.90
C ALA A 39 5.23 10.98 -1.99
N VAL A 40 4.12 11.65 -2.26
CA VAL A 40 4.10 12.65 -3.31
C VAL A 40 4.91 13.87 -2.88
N ALA A 41 4.74 14.31 -1.65
CA ALA A 41 5.48 15.44 -1.16
C ALA A 41 6.98 15.17 -1.16
N TYR A 42 7.36 13.95 -0.87
CA TYR A 42 8.76 13.63 -0.87
C TYR A 42 9.34 13.83 -2.26
N HIS A 43 8.62 13.47 -3.29
CA HIS A 43 9.10 13.66 -4.64
C HIS A 43 9.00 15.12 -5.11
N THR A 44 7.93 15.79 -4.81
CA THR A 44 7.72 17.13 -5.36
C THR A 44 8.37 18.22 -4.54
N GLU A 45 8.47 18.01 -3.23
CA GLU A 45 9.02 19.02 -2.37
C GLU A 45 10.37 18.66 -1.78
N LYS A 46 10.80 17.44 -2.00
CA LYS A 46 12.07 16.94 -1.49
C LYS A 46 12.17 17.03 0.01
N LYS A 47 11.07 16.82 0.67
CA LYS A 47 11.01 16.83 2.10
C LYS A 47 10.12 15.76 2.65
N ALA A 48 10.38 15.34 3.86
CA ALA A 48 9.53 14.36 4.54
C ALA A 48 8.40 15.12 5.19
N ILE A 49 7.22 15.03 4.62
CA ILE A 49 6.04 15.69 5.14
C ILE A 49 5.05 14.66 5.61
N ARG A 50 4.56 14.79 6.82
CA ARG A 50 3.65 13.81 7.34
C ARG A 50 2.33 13.84 6.64
N GLY A 51 1.80 12.67 6.32
CA GLY A 51 0.47 12.55 5.77
C GLY A 51 -0.56 12.49 6.87
N LYS A 52 -1.81 12.48 6.52
CA LYS A 52 -2.91 12.39 7.46
C LYS A 52 -3.77 11.20 7.14
N GLN A 53 -4.27 10.54 8.15
CA GLN A 53 -5.12 9.40 7.93
C GLN A 53 -6.35 9.78 7.12
N THR A 54 -6.81 11.01 7.22
CA THR A 54 -7.94 11.49 6.47
C THR A 54 -7.70 11.38 4.97
N PHE A 55 -6.46 11.56 4.54
CA PHE A 55 -6.14 11.47 3.13
C PHE A 55 -5.33 10.19 2.89
N SER A 56 -5.94 9.06 3.10
CA SER A 56 -5.23 7.79 2.91
C SER A 56 -5.70 7.07 1.66
N LEU A 57 -4.91 6.15 1.19
CA LEU A 57 -5.22 5.37 0.02
C LEU A 57 -4.62 3.99 0.20
N SER A 58 -5.37 2.97 -0.14
CA SER A 58 -4.88 1.61 -0.07
C SER A 58 -4.25 1.28 -1.42
N TYR A 59 -3.01 0.86 -1.42
CA TYR A 59 -2.34 0.53 -2.67
C TYR A 59 -1.29 -0.53 -2.39
N GLY A 60 -1.28 -1.58 -3.19
CA GLY A 60 -0.29 -2.63 -3.07
C GLY A 60 -0.26 -3.34 -1.73
N GLY A 61 -1.34 -3.39 -1.05
CA GLY A 61 -1.41 -4.08 0.22
C GLY A 61 -1.02 -3.20 1.41
N ALA A 62 -0.78 -1.93 1.19
CA ALA A 62 -0.44 -1.03 2.26
C ALA A 62 -1.35 0.18 2.26
N LEU A 63 -1.38 0.90 3.36
CA LEU A 63 -2.16 2.10 3.45
C LEU A 63 -1.21 3.28 3.38
N TRP A 64 -1.44 4.16 2.46
CA TRP A 64 -0.56 5.30 2.23
C TRP A 64 -1.24 6.58 2.70
N TYR A 65 -0.53 7.43 3.40
CA TYR A 65 -1.10 8.66 3.91
C TYR A 65 -0.57 9.84 3.10
N PHE A 66 -1.41 10.82 2.87
CA PHE A 66 -1.00 12.00 2.12
C PHE A 66 -1.36 13.26 2.89
N ALA A 67 -0.64 14.33 2.64
CA ALA A 67 -0.85 15.58 3.35
C ALA A 67 -2.07 16.30 2.83
N SER A 68 -2.53 15.98 1.64
CA SER A 68 -3.67 16.65 1.05
C SER A 68 -4.43 15.72 0.12
N ALA A 69 -5.64 16.06 -0.19
CA ALA A 69 -6.43 15.27 -1.13
C ALA A 69 -5.80 15.35 -2.51
N ALA A 70 -5.20 16.46 -2.84
CA ALA A 70 -4.56 16.62 -4.15
C ALA A 70 -3.40 15.64 -4.30
N ASN A 71 -2.58 15.52 -3.27
CA ASN A 71 -1.45 14.59 -3.34
C ASN A 71 -1.95 13.14 -3.39
N ARG A 72 -3.00 12.83 -2.68
CA ARG A 72 -3.55 11.50 -2.74
C ARG A 72 -4.00 11.17 -4.16
N GLU A 73 -4.63 12.14 -4.86
CA GLU A 73 -5.08 11.90 -6.22
C GLU A 73 -3.92 11.77 -7.19
N LEU A 74 -2.86 12.51 -6.99
CA LEU A 74 -1.70 12.37 -7.85
C LEU A 74 -1.13 10.97 -7.72
N PHE A 75 -1.05 10.46 -6.50
CA PHE A 75 -0.53 9.13 -6.29
C PHE A 75 -1.48 8.09 -6.89
N ARG A 76 -2.77 8.28 -6.73
CA ARG A 76 -3.74 7.32 -7.23
C ARG A 76 -3.64 7.21 -8.74
N LYS A 77 -3.39 8.29 -9.43
CA LYS A 77 -3.32 8.25 -10.87
C LYS A 77 -2.02 7.68 -11.39
N SER A 78 -0.94 7.86 -10.69
CA SER A 78 0.37 7.40 -11.14
C SER A 78 1.21 6.90 -9.99
N PRO A 79 0.80 5.85 -9.35
CA PRO A 79 1.53 5.40 -8.18
C PRO A 79 2.99 5.09 -8.44
N ALA A 80 3.28 4.51 -9.58
CA ALA A 80 4.65 4.14 -9.86
C ALA A 80 5.58 5.34 -9.91
N SER A 81 5.06 6.51 -10.18
CA SER A 81 5.88 7.69 -10.24
C SER A 81 6.30 8.18 -8.87
N TYR A 82 5.59 7.78 -7.85
CA TYR A 82 5.85 8.27 -6.51
C TYR A 82 6.23 7.19 -5.51
N GLU A 83 6.34 5.96 -5.95
CA GLU A 83 6.74 4.89 -5.07
C GLU A 83 8.20 5.05 -4.71
N PRO A 84 8.60 4.75 -3.50
CA PRO A 84 10.00 4.90 -3.10
C PRO A 84 10.89 3.86 -3.76
N SER A 85 12.07 4.25 -4.13
CA SER A 85 12.97 3.36 -4.81
C SER A 85 13.44 2.19 -3.99
N TYR A 86 13.51 2.34 -2.71
CA TYR A 86 13.98 1.25 -1.87
C TYR A 86 12.93 0.83 -0.87
N GLY A 87 11.68 0.82 -1.30
CA GLY A 87 10.61 0.38 -0.42
C GLY A 87 10.36 1.34 0.72
N GLY A 88 10.86 2.54 0.62
CA GLY A 88 10.67 3.51 1.68
C GLY A 88 11.77 3.54 2.71
N TRP A 89 12.81 2.74 2.54
CA TRP A 89 13.91 2.76 3.46
C TRP A 89 14.87 3.86 3.04
N CYS A 90 15.52 4.39 3.99
CA CYS A 90 16.40 5.47 3.73
C CYS A 90 17.51 5.01 2.88
N ALA A 91 17.87 5.72 1.93
CA ALA A 91 18.92 5.29 1.07
C ALA A 91 20.22 6.00 1.38
#